data_67482a7de7d0648a3cf1d4eced9a6dc4
#
_entry.id   67482a7de7d0648a3cf1d4eced9a6dc4
#
_cell.length_a   1.000
_cell.length_b   1.000
_cell.length_c   1.000
_cell.angle_alpha   90.00
_cell.angle_beta   90.00
_cell.angle_gamma   90.00
#
_symmetry.space_group_name_H-M   'P 1'
#
loop_
_entity.id
_entity.type
_entity.pdbx_description
1 polymer ?
#
loop_
_entity_poly.entity_id
_entity_poly.type
_entity_poly.pdbx_seq_one_letter_code
_entity_poly.pdbx_strand_id
1 'polypeptide(L)'
;MKKVGIITLTKNANYGNVLQNIAMQEIVNELGFEAETILNLTNSPLFNKKNFSFANLVKWMLNYNGYRENEKRNENFRKCCSKNLQYSDVIYNNGRFSKEPTEYEYFITGSDQVWNPTFGFATEFELLGFVPKNRKISYAASFGIDNLNMLSDSERMI
;
A
#
# COMPACT_ATOMS: atom_id res chain seq x y z
N MET A 1 20.18 -12.54 -3.42
CA MET A 1 20.09 -11.27 -4.21
C MET A 1 19.89 -10.12 -3.24
N LYS A 2 20.21 -8.89 -3.66
CA LYS A 2 19.88 -7.68 -2.89
C LYS A 2 18.40 -7.41 -2.99
N LYS A 3 17.73 -7.09 -1.88
CA LYS A 3 16.30 -6.84 -1.85
C LYS A 3 15.95 -5.38 -2.05
N VAL A 4 14.80 -5.13 -2.68
CA VAL A 4 14.19 -3.81 -2.83
C VAL A 4 12.77 -3.84 -2.26
N GLY A 5 12.50 -2.95 -1.31
CA GLY A 5 11.19 -2.77 -0.72
C GLY A 5 10.35 -1.78 -1.53
N ILE A 6 9.18 -2.21 -2.01
CA ILE A 6 8.23 -1.36 -2.75
C ILE A 6 7.12 -0.90 -1.82
N ILE A 7 6.88 0.41 -1.80
CA ILE A 7 5.81 1.06 -1.05
C ILE A 7 4.85 1.71 -2.04
N THR A 8 3.65 1.16 -2.13
CA THR A 8 2.61 1.60 -3.06
C THR A 8 1.21 1.47 -2.46
N LEU A 9 0.19 1.88 -3.20
CA LEU A 9 -1.20 1.84 -2.76
C LEU A 9 -1.73 0.41 -2.72
N THR A 10 -1.93 -0.13 -1.52
CA THR A 10 -2.42 -1.50 -1.29
C THR A 10 -3.71 -1.55 -0.49
N LYS A 11 -4.22 -0.41 -0.01
CA LYS A 11 -5.34 -0.36 0.96
C LYS A 11 -6.71 -0.64 0.35
N ASN A 12 -6.89 -0.41 -0.94
CA ASN A 12 -8.18 -0.54 -1.63
C ASN A 12 -8.11 -1.60 -2.73
N ALA A 13 -9.26 -2.25 -3.01
CA ALA A 13 -9.38 -3.22 -4.09
C ALA A 13 -9.40 -2.50 -5.47
N ASN A 14 -8.22 -2.05 -5.92
CA ASN A 14 -7.99 -1.39 -7.19
C ASN A 14 -7.02 -2.22 -8.05
N TYR A 15 -7.54 -2.80 -9.14
CA TYR A 15 -6.73 -3.62 -10.06
C TYR A 15 -5.66 -2.80 -10.79
N GLY A 16 -5.89 -1.50 -11.05
CA GLY A 16 -4.88 -0.63 -11.63
C GLY A 16 -3.63 -0.56 -10.75
N ASN A 17 -3.80 -0.37 -9.44
CA ASN A 17 -2.69 -0.34 -8.49
C ASN A 17 -1.96 -1.69 -8.42
N VAL A 18 -2.71 -2.81 -8.51
CA VAL A 18 -2.10 -4.15 -8.54
C VAL A 18 -1.25 -4.32 -9.79
N LEU A 19 -1.75 -3.95 -10.97
CA LEU A 19 -1.00 -4.07 -12.22
C LEU A 19 0.26 -3.22 -12.23
N GLN A 20 0.19 -1.99 -11.71
CA GLN A 20 1.36 -1.13 -11.55
C GLN A 20 2.39 -1.74 -10.60
N ASN A 21 1.95 -2.33 -9.50
CA ASN A 21 2.83 -2.98 -8.53
C ASN A 21 3.49 -4.24 -9.12
N ILE A 22 2.74 -5.06 -9.86
CA ILE A 22 3.29 -6.22 -10.59
C ILE A 22 4.39 -5.77 -11.55
N ALA A 23 4.08 -4.78 -12.41
CA ALA A 23 5.05 -4.25 -13.36
C ALA A 23 6.31 -3.70 -12.68
N MET A 24 6.16 -3.04 -11.53
CA MET A 24 7.29 -2.55 -10.75
C MET A 24 8.15 -3.70 -10.23
N GLN A 25 7.53 -4.75 -9.66
CA GLN A 25 8.27 -5.91 -9.19
C GLN A 25 9.00 -6.62 -10.33
N GLU A 26 8.35 -6.79 -11.49
CA GLU A 26 8.98 -7.40 -12.67
C GLU A 26 10.20 -6.62 -13.13
N ILE A 27 10.08 -5.30 -13.31
CA ILE A 27 11.20 -4.44 -13.72
C ILE A 27 12.36 -4.51 -12.71
N VAL A 28 12.08 -4.43 -11.42
CA VAL A 28 13.11 -4.48 -10.38
C VAL A 28 13.80 -5.86 -10.36
N ASN A 29 13.05 -6.93 -10.58
CA ASN A 29 13.60 -8.29 -10.67
C ASN A 29 14.47 -8.45 -11.94
N GLU A 30 14.07 -7.90 -13.09
CA GLU A 30 14.88 -7.88 -14.32
C GLU A 30 16.18 -7.11 -14.16
N LEU A 31 16.22 -6.10 -13.28
CA LEU A 31 17.44 -5.37 -12.92
C LEU A 31 18.36 -6.16 -11.98
N GLY A 32 18.01 -7.38 -11.60
CA GLY A 32 18.83 -8.28 -10.78
C GLY A 32 18.66 -8.12 -9.27
N PHE A 33 17.58 -7.48 -8.83
CA PHE A 33 17.18 -7.38 -7.42
C PHE A 33 16.06 -8.39 -7.12
N GLU A 34 15.72 -8.53 -5.85
CA GLU A 34 14.53 -9.25 -5.36
C GLU A 34 13.53 -8.21 -4.85
N ALA A 35 12.41 -8.06 -5.57
CA ALA A 35 11.40 -7.04 -5.27
C ALA A 35 10.31 -7.60 -4.36
N GLU A 36 10.02 -6.90 -3.27
CA GLU A 36 8.93 -7.24 -2.36
C GLU A 36 8.09 -6.01 -2.03
N THR A 37 6.77 -6.14 -1.98
CA THR A 37 5.89 -5.07 -1.53
C THR A 37 5.72 -5.11 -0.01
N ILE A 38 6.05 -4.00 0.65
CA ILE A 38 5.86 -3.83 2.10
C ILE A 38 4.45 -3.31 2.35
N LEU A 39 3.65 -4.06 3.10
CA LEU A 39 2.27 -3.69 3.39
C LEU A 39 2.18 -2.66 4.52
N ASN A 40 1.39 -1.62 4.30
CA ASN A 40 0.91 -0.74 5.36
C ASN A 40 -0.49 -1.18 5.79
N LEU A 41 -0.60 -1.80 6.97
CA LEU A 41 -1.88 -2.25 7.51
C LEU A 41 -2.62 -1.18 8.32
N THR A 42 -2.03 0.00 8.50
CA THR A 42 -2.68 1.11 9.19
C THR A 42 -3.99 1.47 8.49
N ASN A 43 -5.12 1.29 9.18
CA ASN A 43 -6.46 1.56 8.63
C ASN A 43 -6.78 0.80 7.32
N SER A 44 -6.15 -0.35 7.06
CA SER A 44 -6.41 -1.12 5.85
C SER A 44 -7.62 -2.05 6.01
N PRO A 45 -8.73 -1.82 5.28
CA PRO A 45 -9.91 -2.68 5.38
C PRO A 45 -9.72 -4.05 4.71
N LEU A 46 -8.76 -4.18 3.78
CA LEU A 46 -8.57 -5.41 3.00
C LEU A 46 -7.85 -6.52 3.78
N PHE A 47 -6.95 -6.14 4.67
CA PHE A 47 -6.09 -7.07 5.39
C PHE A 47 -6.46 -7.23 6.87
N ASN A 48 -7.31 -6.36 7.41
CA ASN A 48 -7.81 -6.50 8.78
C ASN A 48 -8.86 -7.62 8.84
N LYS A 49 -8.69 -8.54 9.78
CA LYS A 49 -9.73 -9.53 10.10
C LYS A 49 -11.01 -8.77 10.48
N LYS A 50 -12.14 -9.12 9.83
CA LYS A 50 -13.45 -8.52 10.13
C LYS A 50 -13.76 -8.66 11.61
N ASN A 51 -13.83 -7.54 12.31
CA ASN A 51 -14.52 -7.50 13.58
C ASN A 51 -16.01 -7.71 13.31
N PHE A 52 -16.56 -8.80 13.84
CA PHE A 52 -17.99 -9.11 13.75
C PHE A 52 -18.73 -8.05 14.57
N SER A 53 -19.26 -7.04 13.90
CA SER A 53 -20.07 -5.99 14.53
C SER A 53 -21.54 -6.24 14.24
N PHE A 54 -22.41 -5.98 15.22
CA PHE A 54 -23.86 -6.04 15.06
C PHE A 54 -24.34 -5.15 13.90
N ALA A 55 -23.71 -4.01 13.68
CA ALA A 55 -23.96 -3.13 12.53
C ALA A 55 -23.67 -3.82 11.18
N ASN A 56 -22.66 -4.68 11.13
CA ASN A 56 -22.36 -5.47 9.92
C ASN A 56 -23.37 -6.58 9.69
N LEU A 57 -23.92 -7.16 10.76
CA LEU A 57 -25.02 -8.13 10.67
C LEU A 57 -26.29 -7.49 10.10
N VAL A 58 -26.64 -6.31 10.57
CA VAL A 58 -27.81 -5.57 10.07
C VAL A 58 -27.63 -5.16 8.60
N LYS A 59 -26.46 -4.66 8.22
CA LYS A 59 -26.13 -4.36 6.81
C LYS A 59 -26.17 -5.60 5.93
N TRP A 60 -25.72 -6.73 6.42
CA TRP A 60 -25.79 -8.01 5.74
C TRP A 60 -27.25 -8.43 5.51
N MET A 61 -28.13 -8.30 6.51
CA MET A 61 -29.55 -8.61 6.37
C MET A 61 -30.29 -7.70 5.37
N LEU A 62 -29.96 -6.39 5.36
CA LEU A 62 -30.64 -5.41 4.52
C LEU A 62 -30.15 -5.41 3.05
N ASN A 63 -28.93 -5.83 2.79
CA ASN A 63 -28.35 -5.83 1.43
C ASN A 63 -27.50 -7.09 1.17
N TYR A 64 -28.11 -8.24 1.32
CA TYR A 64 -27.42 -9.53 1.21
C TYR A 64 -26.76 -9.76 -0.16
N ASN A 65 -27.42 -9.40 -1.25
CA ASN A 65 -26.89 -9.60 -2.61
C ASN A 65 -25.68 -8.69 -2.88
N GLY A 66 -25.80 -7.41 -2.62
CA GLY A 66 -24.66 -6.47 -2.76
C GLY A 66 -23.49 -6.80 -1.85
N TYR A 67 -23.77 -7.32 -0.66
CA TYR A 67 -22.72 -7.78 0.25
C TYR A 67 -21.97 -9.00 -0.31
N ARG A 68 -22.68 -9.99 -0.85
CA ARG A 68 -22.06 -11.18 -1.48
C ARG A 68 -21.19 -10.84 -2.69
N GLU A 69 -21.67 -9.93 -3.54
CA GLU A 69 -20.91 -9.48 -4.71
C GLU A 69 -19.59 -8.78 -4.30
N ASN A 70 -19.65 -7.90 -3.31
CA ASN A 70 -18.46 -7.24 -2.78
C ASN A 70 -17.49 -8.22 -2.12
N GLU A 71 -17.99 -9.22 -1.39
CA GLU A 71 -17.14 -10.26 -0.81
C GLU A 71 -16.44 -11.09 -1.88
N LYS A 72 -17.17 -11.54 -2.89
CA LYS A 72 -16.62 -12.29 -4.03
C LYS A 72 -15.60 -11.47 -4.80
N ARG A 73 -15.88 -10.18 -5.02
CA ARG A 73 -14.94 -9.24 -5.64
C ARG A 73 -13.66 -9.11 -4.82
N ASN A 74 -13.77 -8.90 -3.51
CA ASN A 74 -12.62 -8.78 -2.61
C ASN A 74 -11.83 -10.09 -2.50
N GLU A 75 -12.50 -11.24 -2.54
CA GLU A 75 -11.83 -12.54 -2.56
C GLU A 75 -11.03 -12.74 -3.85
N ASN A 76 -11.64 -12.46 -5.01
CA ASN A 76 -10.95 -12.54 -6.30
C ASN A 76 -9.77 -11.57 -6.37
N PHE A 77 -9.93 -10.37 -5.82
CA PHE A 77 -8.86 -9.40 -5.72
C PHE A 77 -7.69 -9.93 -4.87
N ARG A 78 -7.97 -10.46 -3.68
CA ARG A 78 -6.92 -11.07 -2.82
C ARG A 78 -6.22 -12.24 -3.51
N LYS A 79 -6.97 -13.10 -4.22
CA LYS A 79 -6.40 -14.20 -5.01
C LYS A 79 -5.49 -13.68 -6.14
N CYS A 80 -5.91 -12.61 -6.82
CA CYS A 80 -5.08 -11.97 -7.84
C CYS A 80 -3.78 -11.45 -7.25
N CYS A 81 -3.86 -10.71 -6.14
CA CYS A 81 -2.69 -10.18 -5.45
C CYS A 81 -1.73 -11.28 -4.99
N SER A 82 -2.24 -12.29 -4.27
CA SER A 82 -1.42 -13.38 -3.73
C SER A 82 -0.76 -14.27 -4.79
N LYS A 83 -1.32 -14.31 -5.99
CA LYS A 83 -0.76 -15.09 -7.10
C LYS A 83 0.35 -14.34 -7.84
N ASN A 84 0.26 -13.01 -7.93
CA ASN A 84 1.09 -12.23 -8.85
C ASN A 84 2.02 -11.25 -8.14
N LEU A 85 1.87 -11.03 -6.83
CA LEU A 85 2.71 -10.13 -6.07
C LEU A 85 3.48 -10.89 -4.98
N GLN A 86 4.77 -10.57 -4.86
CA GLN A 86 5.59 -10.96 -3.73
C GLN A 86 5.44 -9.92 -2.63
N TYR A 87 4.95 -10.36 -1.48
CA TYR A 87 4.84 -9.52 -0.29
C TYR A 87 5.97 -9.79 0.69
N SER A 88 6.46 -8.71 1.30
CA SER A 88 7.39 -8.78 2.40
C SER A 88 6.74 -9.39 3.65
N ASP A 89 7.53 -10.08 4.47
CA ASP A 89 7.17 -10.42 5.84
C ASP A 89 7.34 -9.23 6.81
N VAL A 90 8.02 -8.16 6.37
CA VAL A 90 8.05 -6.86 7.05
C VAL A 90 6.72 -6.14 6.79
N ILE A 91 6.03 -5.79 7.85
CA ILE A 91 4.74 -5.12 7.81
C ILE A 91 4.86 -3.81 8.58
N TYR A 92 4.30 -2.74 8.03
CA TYR A 92 4.11 -1.47 8.73
C TYR A 92 2.69 -1.35 9.26
N ASN A 93 2.53 -0.95 10.52
CA ASN A 93 1.23 -0.75 11.12
C ASN A 93 1.29 0.28 12.27
N ASN A 94 0.43 1.28 12.24
CA ASN A 94 0.31 2.31 13.29
C ASN A 94 1.67 2.93 13.68
N GLY A 95 2.47 3.35 12.70
CA GLY A 95 3.74 4.03 12.93
C GLY A 95 4.92 3.10 13.26
N ARG A 96 4.77 1.78 13.15
CA ARG A 96 5.82 0.82 13.52
C ARG A 96 5.95 -0.30 12.50
N PHE A 97 7.19 -0.73 12.27
CA PHE A 97 7.47 -1.97 11.55
C PHE A 97 7.34 -3.19 12.47
N SER A 98 6.92 -4.31 11.90
CA SER A 98 6.88 -5.62 12.61
C SER A 98 8.28 -6.12 12.96
N LYS A 99 9.26 -5.80 12.10
CA LYS A 99 10.71 -5.96 12.31
C LYS A 99 11.44 -4.87 11.53
N GLU A 100 12.66 -4.53 11.94
CA GLU A 100 13.47 -3.54 11.23
C GLU A 100 13.72 -3.96 9.77
N PRO A 101 13.48 -3.08 8.78
CA PRO A 101 13.61 -3.40 7.35
C PRO A 101 15.07 -3.30 6.87
N THR A 102 16.01 -3.91 7.60
CA THR A 102 17.45 -3.79 7.34
C THR A 102 17.95 -4.61 6.15
N GLU A 103 17.17 -5.57 5.70
CA GLU A 103 17.47 -6.48 4.58
C GLU A 103 17.38 -5.84 3.19
N TYR A 104 16.70 -4.68 3.07
CA TYR A 104 16.53 -4.00 1.79
C TYR A 104 17.68 -3.06 1.48
N GLU A 105 18.23 -3.16 0.27
CA GLU A 105 19.25 -2.25 -0.26
C GLU A 105 18.65 -0.88 -0.61
N TYR A 106 17.49 -0.89 -1.26
CA TYR A 106 16.75 0.29 -1.69
C TYR A 106 15.26 0.18 -1.33
N PHE A 107 14.62 1.33 -1.27
CA PHE A 107 13.17 1.45 -1.15
C PHE A 107 12.64 2.31 -2.28
N ILE A 108 11.58 1.83 -2.95
CA ILE A 108 10.88 2.54 -4.01
C ILE A 108 9.50 2.93 -3.51
N THR A 109 9.17 4.21 -3.59
CA THR A 109 7.80 4.70 -3.37
C THR A 109 7.15 5.10 -4.69
N GLY A 110 5.91 4.71 -4.88
CA GLY A 110 5.14 4.95 -6.12
C GLY A 110 4.52 3.64 -6.63
N SER A 111 3.92 3.66 -7.74
CA SER A 111 3.46 4.77 -8.57
C SER A 111 2.14 5.35 -8.03
N ASP A 112 1.50 6.27 -8.80
CA ASP A 112 0.20 6.84 -8.49
C ASP A 112 0.24 7.83 -7.30
N GLN A 113 -0.92 8.11 -6.69
CA GLN A 113 -1.11 9.12 -5.66
C GLN A 113 -0.68 8.62 -4.26
N VAL A 114 0.49 7.99 -4.17
CA VAL A 114 1.01 7.46 -2.89
C VAL A 114 1.28 8.57 -1.85
N TRP A 115 1.40 9.81 -2.30
CA TRP A 115 1.60 10.98 -1.45
C TRP A 115 0.35 11.85 -1.30
N ASN A 116 -0.85 11.31 -1.63
CA ASN A 116 -2.08 12.08 -1.54
C ASN A 116 -2.51 12.24 -0.06
N PRO A 117 -2.44 13.45 0.50
CA PRO A 117 -2.78 13.71 1.90
C PRO A 117 -4.27 13.55 2.17
N THR A 118 -5.14 13.79 1.16
CA THR A 118 -6.59 13.68 1.33
C THR A 118 -7.04 12.24 1.56
N PHE A 119 -6.21 11.26 1.18
CA PHE A 119 -6.43 9.83 1.45
C PHE A 119 -5.64 9.32 2.65
N GLY A 120 -4.90 10.19 3.34
CA GLY A 120 -4.06 9.82 4.47
C GLY A 120 -2.84 8.96 4.08
N PHE A 121 -2.29 9.18 2.88
CA PHE A 121 -1.13 8.46 2.36
C PHE A 121 0.19 9.26 2.42
N ALA A 122 0.15 10.56 2.66
CA ALA A 122 1.35 11.37 2.80
C ALA A 122 1.96 11.22 4.22
N THR A 123 2.27 9.99 4.61
CA THR A 123 2.89 9.71 5.92
C THR A 123 4.39 9.47 5.79
N GLU A 124 5.09 9.43 6.91
CA GLU A 124 6.52 9.08 6.96
C GLU A 124 6.83 7.78 6.23
N PHE A 125 5.89 6.82 6.23
CA PHE A 125 6.05 5.55 5.54
C PHE A 125 6.07 5.72 4.02
N GLU A 126 5.06 6.37 3.43
CA GLU A 126 4.96 6.58 1.98
C GLU A 126 6.02 7.57 1.47
N LEU A 127 6.48 8.50 2.30
CA LEU A 127 7.54 9.46 2.00
C LEU A 127 8.95 8.91 2.26
N LEU A 128 9.07 7.66 2.70
CA LEU A 128 10.32 6.99 3.03
C LEU A 128 11.13 7.75 4.10
N GLY A 129 10.47 8.38 5.10
CA GLY A 129 11.12 9.16 6.14
C GLY A 129 12.13 8.35 6.97
N PHE A 130 11.89 7.06 7.12
CA PHE A 130 12.72 6.11 7.85
C PHE A 130 13.98 5.62 7.08
N VAL A 131 14.16 6.06 5.81
CA VAL A 131 15.22 5.55 4.92
C VAL A 131 16.29 6.63 4.70
N PRO A 132 17.61 6.32 4.72
CA PRO A 132 18.65 7.24 4.30
C PRO A 132 18.50 7.70 2.85
N LYS A 133 18.88 8.96 2.55
CA LYS A 133 18.64 9.58 1.22
C LYS A 133 19.19 8.76 0.05
N ASN A 134 20.36 8.15 0.20
CA ASN A 134 21.01 7.36 -0.86
C ASN A 134 20.34 6.00 -1.14
N ARG A 135 19.31 5.63 -0.40
CA ARG A 135 18.56 4.38 -0.55
C ARG A 135 17.08 4.63 -0.95
N LYS A 136 16.68 5.90 -1.13
CA LYS A 136 15.33 6.31 -1.51
C LYS A 136 15.20 6.44 -3.01
N ILE A 137 14.15 5.88 -3.57
CA ILE A 137 13.77 6.02 -4.97
C ILE A 137 12.30 6.40 -5.02
N SER A 138 11.97 7.38 -5.85
CA SER A 138 10.60 7.74 -6.18
C SER A 138 10.34 7.43 -7.65
N TYR A 139 9.30 6.66 -7.94
CA TYR A 139 8.90 6.33 -9.30
C TYR A 139 7.44 6.70 -9.54
N ALA A 140 7.21 7.69 -10.39
CA ALA A 140 5.87 8.18 -10.76
C ALA A 140 4.93 8.42 -9.56
N ALA A 141 5.47 8.79 -8.41
CA ALA A 141 4.70 9.16 -7.24
C ALA A 141 4.09 10.56 -7.42
N SER A 142 2.88 10.78 -6.96
CA SER A 142 2.20 12.08 -7.02
C SER A 142 1.40 12.38 -5.76
N PHE A 143 1.15 13.67 -5.54
CA PHE A 143 0.25 14.13 -4.47
C PHE A 143 -1.22 14.02 -4.88
N GLY A 144 -1.54 13.99 -6.17
CA GLY A 144 -2.90 13.93 -6.68
C GLY A 144 -3.77 15.12 -6.28
N ILE A 145 -3.14 16.27 -5.98
CA ILE A 145 -3.78 17.55 -5.65
C ILE A 145 -3.20 18.65 -6.54
N ASP A 146 -4.00 19.62 -6.88
CA ASP A 146 -3.64 20.78 -7.71
C ASP A 146 -3.40 22.07 -6.88
N ASN A 147 -3.73 22.04 -5.59
CA ASN A 147 -3.64 23.20 -4.70
C ASN A 147 -2.98 22.81 -3.36
N LEU A 148 -1.81 23.40 -3.09
CA LEU A 148 -1.07 23.18 -1.84
C LEU A 148 -1.81 23.72 -0.58
N ASN A 149 -2.80 24.59 -0.74
CA ASN A 149 -3.63 25.03 0.39
C ASN A 149 -4.52 23.92 0.97
N MET A 150 -4.63 22.79 0.28
CA MET A 150 -5.30 21.58 0.81
C MET A 150 -4.43 20.84 1.84
N LEU A 151 -3.14 21.17 1.94
CA LEU A 151 -2.21 20.59 2.90
C LEU A 151 -2.25 21.35 4.22
N SER A 152 -2.26 20.63 5.32
CA SER A 152 -1.97 21.20 6.65
C SER A 152 -0.50 21.64 6.74
N ASP A 153 -0.18 22.52 7.68
CA ASP A 153 1.19 23.00 7.85
C ASP A 153 2.19 21.86 8.16
N SER A 154 1.75 20.81 8.86
CA SER A 154 2.56 19.62 9.10
C SER A 154 2.84 18.81 7.83
N GLU A 155 1.90 18.74 6.90
CA GLU A 155 2.06 18.02 5.62
C GLU A 155 2.92 18.79 4.61
N ARG A 156 3.03 20.12 4.77
CA ARG A 156 3.91 20.96 3.93
C ARG A 156 5.39 20.87 4.33
N MET A 157 5.68 20.41 5.55
CA MET A 157 7.05 20.33 6.08
C MET A 157 7.73 18.98 5.86
N ILE A 158 7.03 17.99 5.31
CA ILE A 158 7.56 16.68 4.96
C ILE A 158 8.13 16.68 3.55
#